data_f21d7eff999b7b263d8b7fa62561fb20
#
_entry.id   f21d7eff999b7b263d8b7fa62561fb20
#
_cell.length_a   1.000
_cell.length_b   1.000
_cell.length_c   1.000
_cell.angle_alpha   90.00
_cell.angle_beta   90.00
_cell.angle_gamma   90.00
#
_symmetry.space_group_name_H-M   'P 1'
#
loop_
_entity.id
_entity.type
_entity.pdbx_description
1 polymer ?
#
loop_
_entity_poly.entity_id
_entity_poly.type
_entity_poly.pdbx_seq_one_letter_code
_entity_poly.pdbx_strand_id
1 'polypeptide(L)'
;ILGAAKKKRRVGGPRVPREPRAPKPQKSYMITAYNSDNQMLMRKKKVIDPREPNILKLPAHPIPESWGKVIRPYRPPSEIEAEKLALPDCEQHVMDIAKNCEKLTELGTNFLAVHANPPWAIDDSPDKGSVTVETVAKIPFHKLAPYGFVFMWVEKENLSAVCDAMMDQNFVYVENMTWVQMTPNNTVAGAAARYLRRSHRTMLMFRRDVRKYPEAKEVELRHQRTADVTLDVLQTSSTGRRVVPQHVYKAMETLLPEAYKAGYKGRLLELWSEPGAEARRSGWTLVADGKDKGKK
;
A
#
# COMPACT_ATOMS: atom_id res chain seq x y z
N ILE A 1 29.98 -19.58 54.55
CA ILE A 1 31.18 -20.35 54.10
C ILE A 1 30.66 -21.42 53.15
N LEU A 2 30.69 -21.19 51.85
CA LEU A 2 30.35 -22.18 50.83
C LEU A 2 31.52 -22.22 49.84
N GLY A 3 32.22 -23.36 49.85
CA GLY A 3 33.41 -23.61 49.07
C GLY A 3 33.11 -23.81 47.59
N ALA A 4 33.86 -23.09 46.76
CA ALA A 4 33.84 -23.22 45.29
C ALA A 4 34.53 -24.49 44.83
N ALA A 5 33.80 -25.42 44.23
CA ALA A 5 34.35 -26.63 43.63
C ALA A 5 35.11 -26.31 42.33
N LYS A 6 36.42 -26.51 42.31
CA LYS A 6 37.29 -26.40 41.12
C LYS A 6 36.96 -27.51 40.11
N LYS A 7 36.40 -27.13 38.93
CA LYS A 7 36.27 -28.07 37.80
C LYS A 7 37.64 -28.49 37.27
N LYS A 8 37.98 -29.78 37.42
CA LYS A 8 39.18 -30.40 36.83
C LYS A 8 39.09 -30.31 35.29
N ARG A 9 40.08 -29.66 34.64
CA ARG A 9 40.29 -29.74 33.18
C ARG A 9 40.62 -31.19 32.82
N ARG A 10 39.78 -31.80 31.97
CA ARG A 10 40.10 -33.06 31.31
C ARG A 10 41.22 -32.81 30.31
N VAL A 11 42.34 -33.44 30.53
CA VAL A 11 43.45 -33.54 29.58
C VAL A 11 42.96 -34.41 28.42
N GLY A 12 42.92 -33.82 27.22
CA GLY A 12 42.45 -34.51 26.00
C GLY A 12 43.46 -35.60 25.61
N GLY A 13 42.99 -36.85 25.56
CA GLY A 13 43.75 -37.95 24.95
C GLY A 13 44.01 -37.72 23.45
N PRO A 14 44.92 -38.49 22.82
CA PRO A 14 45.28 -38.35 21.42
C PRO A 14 44.01 -38.38 20.53
N ARG A 15 43.84 -37.38 19.68
CA ARG A 15 42.71 -37.33 18.76
C ARG A 15 42.84 -38.43 17.72
N VAL A 16 41.96 -39.40 17.79
CA VAL A 16 41.77 -40.37 16.70
C VAL A 16 41.41 -39.62 15.41
N PRO A 17 42.09 -39.88 14.27
CA PRO A 17 41.74 -39.29 13.01
C PRO A 17 40.27 -39.60 12.72
N ARG A 18 39.46 -38.56 12.51
CA ARG A 18 38.06 -38.75 12.10
C ARG A 18 38.02 -39.25 10.67
N GLU A 19 37.35 -40.36 10.44
CA GLU A 19 37.03 -40.82 9.10
C GLU A 19 36.46 -39.66 8.24
N PRO A 20 36.82 -39.60 6.97
CA PRO A 20 36.27 -38.59 6.05
C PRO A 20 34.77 -38.70 6.05
N ARG A 21 34.08 -37.64 6.42
CA ARG A 21 32.62 -37.59 6.36
C ARG A 21 32.16 -37.86 4.95
N ALA A 22 31.14 -38.70 4.79
CA ALA A 22 30.47 -38.92 3.52
C ALA A 22 30.09 -37.57 2.89
N PRO A 23 30.25 -37.41 1.58
CA PRO A 23 29.93 -36.18 0.88
C PRO A 23 28.48 -35.81 1.14
N LYS A 24 28.26 -34.55 1.53
CA LYS A 24 26.90 -34.03 1.75
C LYS A 24 26.09 -34.18 0.44
N PRO A 25 24.82 -34.57 0.55
CA PRO A 25 23.99 -34.68 -0.65
C PRO A 25 23.98 -33.35 -1.42
N GLN A 26 24.19 -33.42 -2.74
CA GLN A 26 24.18 -32.26 -3.61
C GLN A 26 22.82 -31.57 -3.57
N LYS A 27 22.81 -30.29 -3.28
CA LYS A 27 21.60 -29.48 -3.35
C LYS A 27 21.14 -29.41 -4.80
N SER A 28 19.86 -29.61 -5.03
CA SER A 28 19.27 -29.53 -6.36
C SER A 28 17.94 -28.75 -6.28
N TYR A 29 17.57 -28.10 -7.35
CA TYR A 29 16.29 -27.43 -7.47
C TYR A 29 15.67 -27.73 -8.84
N MET A 30 14.35 -27.58 -8.93
CA MET A 30 13.62 -27.77 -10.19
C MET A 30 13.47 -26.40 -10.86
N ILE A 31 13.85 -26.33 -12.12
CA ILE A 31 13.56 -25.21 -12.99
C ILE A 31 12.32 -25.57 -13.80
N THR A 32 11.31 -24.72 -13.74
CA THR A 32 10.09 -24.84 -14.54
C THR A 32 9.96 -23.57 -15.38
N ALA A 33 9.82 -23.74 -16.68
CA ALA A 33 9.56 -22.63 -17.60
C ALA A 33 8.15 -22.78 -18.17
N TYR A 34 7.46 -21.66 -18.32
CA TYR A 34 6.12 -21.55 -18.89
C TYR A 34 6.12 -20.61 -20.08
N ASN A 35 5.23 -20.83 -21.05
CA ASN A 35 4.97 -19.88 -22.12
C ASN A 35 3.97 -18.80 -21.70
N SER A 36 3.67 -17.87 -22.62
CA SER A 36 2.67 -16.81 -22.43
C SER A 36 1.27 -17.33 -22.09
N ASP A 37 0.94 -18.54 -22.53
CA ASP A 37 -0.37 -19.17 -22.31
C ASP A 37 -0.40 -20.02 -21.04
N ASN A 38 0.62 -19.85 -20.18
CA ASN A 38 0.76 -20.58 -18.92
C ASN A 38 0.95 -22.10 -19.08
N GLN A 39 1.35 -22.57 -20.28
CA GLN A 39 1.68 -23.97 -20.55
C GLN A 39 3.12 -24.24 -20.13
N MET A 40 3.32 -25.34 -19.42
CA MET A 40 4.65 -25.75 -18.98
C MET A 40 5.51 -26.19 -20.16
N LEU A 41 6.55 -25.43 -20.50
CA LEU A 41 7.48 -25.71 -21.55
C LEU A 41 8.53 -26.74 -21.17
N MET A 42 9.07 -26.63 -19.96
CA MET A 42 10.04 -27.58 -19.45
C MET A 42 10.08 -27.67 -17.95
N ARG A 43 10.50 -28.81 -17.46
CA ARG A 43 10.83 -29.04 -16.07
C ARG A 43 12.16 -29.78 -15.98
N LYS A 44 13.20 -29.14 -15.46
CA LYS A 44 14.53 -29.70 -15.36
C LYS A 44 15.07 -29.61 -13.95
N LYS A 45 15.61 -30.73 -13.45
CA LYS A 45 16.33 -30.75 -12.20
C LYS A 45 17.74 -30.18 -12.44
N LYS A 46 18.10 -29.13 -11.74
CA LYS A 46 19.45 -28.57 -11.73
C LYS A 46 20.15 -28.95 -10.44
N VAL A 47 21.29 -29.61 -10.58
CA VAL A 47 22.17 -29.94 -9.46
C VAL A 47 23.11 -28.77 -9.22
N ILE A 48 23.22 -28.31 -7.99
CA ILE A 48 24.14 -27.24 -7.63
C ILE A 48 25.51 -27.85 -7.35
N ASP A 49 26.50 -27.53 -8.15
CA ASP A 49 27.89 -27.84 -7.85
C ASP A 49 28.38 -26.86 -6.76
N PRO A 50 28.77 -27.34 -5.57
CA PRO A 50 29.27 -26.48 -4.52
C PRO A 50 30.60 -25.78 -4.84
N ARG A 51 31.27 -26.20 -5.92
CA ARG A 51 32.51 -25.57 -6.41
C ARG A 51 32.26 -24.43 -7.41
N GLU A 52 31.07 -24.38 -8.01
CA GLU A 52 30.71 -23.24 -8.84
C GLU A 52 30.46 -22.02 -7.93
N PRO A 53 31.12 -20.90 -8.22
CA PRO A 53 30.79 -19.67 -7.53
C PRO A 53 29.30 -19.35 -7.78
N ASN A 54 28.65 -18.84 -6.75
CA ASN A 54 27.20 -18.49 -6.77
C ASN A 54 26.97 -17.23 -7.63
N ILE A 55 27.54 -17.23 -8.83
CA ILE A 55 27.38 -16.18 -9.81
C ILE A 55 26.09 -16.47 -10.55
N LEU A 56 25.18 -15.53 -10.54
CA LEU A 56 24.01 -15.52 -11.39
C LEU A 56 24.51 -15.55 -12.84
N LYS A 57 24.57 -16.74 -13.45
CA LYS A 57 24.87 -16.83 -14.88
C LYS A 57 23.66 -16.26 -15.61
N LEU A 58 23.80 -15.04 -16.06
CA LEU A 58 22.85 -14.46 -17.01
C LEU A 58 22.69 -15.43 -18.17
N PRO A 59 21.48 -15.63 -18.68
CA PRO A 59 21.27 -16.47 -19.85
C PRO A 59 22.16 -16.00 -21.01
N ALA A 60 22.77 -16.92 -21.71
CA ALA A 60 23.65 -16.63 -22.86
C ALA A 60 22.94 -15.95 -24.03
N HIS A 61 21.62 -15.83 -23.97
CA HIS A 61 20.82 -15.14 -24.96
C HIS A 61 20.77 -13.64 -24.64
N PRO A 62 20.82 -12.77 -25.64
CA PRO A 62 20.60 -11.35 -25.43
C PRO A 62 19.27 -11.16 -24.71
N ILE A 63 19.26 -10.25 -23.74
CA ILE A 63 18.04 -9.86 -23.05
C ILE A 63 17.05 -9.44 -24.14
N PRO A 64 15.84 -10.04 -24.17
CA PRO A 64 14.84 -9.66 -25.17
C PRO A 64 14.65 -8.14 -25.19
N GLU A 65 14.50 -7.54 -26.35
CA GLU A 65 14.24 -6.09 -26.46
C GLU A 65 13.01 -5.67 -25.68
N SER A 66 12.03 -6.57 -25.50
CA SER A 66 10.87 -6.36 -24.63
C SER A 66 11.23 -6.18 -23.14
N TRP A 67 12.39 -6.68 -22.72
CA TRP A 67 12.99 -6.37 -21.40
C TRP A 67 13.84 -5.11 -21.47
N GLY A 68 13.58 -4.35 -22.53
CA GLY A 68 14.40 -3.26 -22.95
C GLY A 68 14.91 -2.46 -21.78
N LYS A 69 16.19 -2.15 -21.87
CA LYS A 69 16.83 -1.10 -21.10
C LYS A 69 16.05 0.20 -21.34
N VAL A 70 14.92 0.36 -20.64
CA VAL A 70 14.36 1.68 -20.49
C VAL A 70 15.35 2.41 -19.57
N ILE A 71 16.46 2.86 -20.16
CA ILE A 71 17.29 3.87 -19.55
C ILE A 71 16.37 5.09 -19.55
N ARG A 72 15.64 5.24 -18.46
CA ARG A 72 14.89 6.47 -18.26
C ARG A 72 15.93 7.56 -18.08
N PRO A 73 15.98 8.57 -18.95
CA PRO A 73 16.89 9.67 -18.77
C PRO A 73 16.65 10.26 -17.36
N TYR A 74 17.72 10.62 -16.69
CA TYR A 74 17.61 11.34 -15.41
C TYR A 74 16.76 12.59 -15.66
N ARG A 75 15.67 12.72 -14.89
CA ARG A 75 14.86 13.92 -14.89
C ARG A 75 15.06 14.62 -13.55
N PRO A 76 15.46 15.89 -13.54
CA PRO A 76 15.63 16.62 -12.29
C PRO A 76 14.29 16.70 -11.55
N PRO A 77 14.29 16.66 -10.21
CA PRO A 77 13.07 16.74 -9.40
C PRO A 77 12.17 17.94 -9.74
N SER A 78 12.78 19.08 -10.08
CA SER A 78 12.06 20.29 -10.50
C SER A 78 11.21 20.12 -11.77
N GLU A 79 11.70 19.34 -12.75
CA GLU A 79 10.91 19.04 -13.96
C GLU A 79 9.72 18.14 -13.65
N ILE A 80 9.93 17.12 -12.79
CA ILE A 80 8.87 16.22 -12.35
C ILE A 80 7.81 16.99 -11.57
N GLU A 81 8.24 17.92 -10.71
CA GLU A 81 7.35 18.78 -9.95
C GLU A 81 6.55 19.71 -10.86
N ALA A 82 7.21 20.37 -11.81
CA ALA A 82 6.52 21.23 -12.78
C ALA A 82 5.49 20.46 -13.62
N GLU A 83 5.83 19.24 -14.06
CA GLU A 83 4.90 18.39 -14.81
C GLU A 83 3.69 17.99 -13.96
N LYS A 84 3.89 17.63 -12.70
CA LYS A 84 2.80 17.31 -11.78
C LYS A 84 1.91 18.51 -11.47
N LEU A 85 2.48 19.70 -11.35
CA LEU A 85 1.71 20.94 -11.15
C LEU A 85 0.90 21.31 -12.38
N ALA A 86 1.35 20.94 -13.56
CA ALA A 86 0.69 21.19 -14.83
C ALA A 86 -0.36 20.13 -15.22
N LEU A 87 -0.63 19.11 -14.38
CA LEU A 87 -1.66 18.09 -14.67
C LEU A 87 -3.05 18.74 -14.82
N PRO A 88 -3.66 18.72 -16.01
CA PRO A 88 -4.88 19.48 -16.29
C PRO A 88 -6.13 18.90 -15.63
N ASP A 89 -6.07 17.64 -15.19
CA ASP A 89 -7.17 16.85 -14.63
C ASP A 89 -6.90 16.45 -13.16
N CYS A 90 -6.04 17.19 -12.47
CA CYS A 90 -5.80 17.05 -11.05
C CYS A 90 -6.12 18.37 -10.34
N GLU A 91 -7.15 18.36 -9.52
CA GLU A 91 -7.51 19.49 -8.68
C GLU A 91 -6.98 19.26 -7.27
N GLN A 92 -6.51 20.33 -6.62
CA GLN A 92 -6.07 20.27 -5.22
C GLN A 92 -6.67 21.41 -4.42
N HIS A 93 -7.34 21.03 -3.34
CA HIS A 93 -7.99 21.94 -2.41
C HIS A 93 -7.36 21.82 -1.04
N VAL A 94 -7.42 22.90 -0.26
CA VAL A 94 -6.99 22.92 1.14
C VAL A 94 -8.16 23.41 1.98
N MET A 95 -8.63 22.59 2.91
CA MET A 95 -9.72 22.98 3.83
C MET A 95 -9.61 22.21 5.13
N ASP A 96 -10.20 22.75 6.20
CA ASP A 96 -10.41 22.04 7.46
C ASP A 96 -11.56 21.04 7.24
N ILE A 97 -11.20 19.80 6.93
CA ILE A 97 -12.15 18.75 6.57
C ILE A 97 -13.13 18.49 7.72
N ALA A 98 -12.63 18.49 8.97
CA ALA A 98 -13.43 18.20 10.13
C ALA A 98 -14.55 19.23 10.36
N LYS A 99 -14.29 20.50 10.06
CA LYS A 99 -15.27 21.58 10.22
C LYS A 99 -16.16 21.79 9.00
N ASN A 100 -15.70 21.39 7.82
CA ASN A 100 -16.38 21.65 6.56
C ASN A 100 -16.85 20.37 5.86
N CYS A 101 -17.25 19.34 6.60
CA CYS A 101 -17.66 18.05 6.04
C CYS A 101 -18.72 18.18 4.93
N GLU A 102 -19.72 19.06 5.11
CA GLU A 102 -20.79 19.25 4.12
C GLU A 102 -20.32 19.97 2.85
N LYS A 103 -19.35 20.88 2.97
CA LYS A 103 -18.78 21.60 1.83
C LYS A 103 -18.02 20.72 0.86
N LEU A 104 -17.65 19.51 1.28
CA LEU A 104 -17.04 18.53 0.39
C LEU A 104 -17.93 18.20 -0.81
N THR A 105 -19.24 18.32 -0.70
CA THR A 105 -20.17 18.13 -1.80
C THR A 105 -20.10 19.21 -2.86
N GLU A 106 -19.54 20.38 -2.55
CA GLU A 106 -19.29 21.46 -3.53
C GLU A 106 -18.19 21.08 -4.53
N LEU A 107 -17.30 20.14 -4.16
CA LEU A 107 -16.25 19.60 -5.02
C LEU A 107 -16.80 18.62 -6.07
N GLY A 108 -17.99 18.06 -5.82
CA GLY A 108 -18.66 17.12 -6.70
C GLY A 108 -19.45 16.07 -5.91
N THR A 109 -20.42 15.49 -6.59
CA THR A 109 -21.32 14.47 -6.00
C THR A 109 -21.40 13.19 -6.85
N ASN A 110 -20.41 12.94 -7.69
CA ASN A 110 -20.41 11.80 -8.59
C ASN A 110 -19.02 11.14 -8.67
N PHE A 111 -18.37 11.04 -7.53
CA PHE A 111 -17.10 10.33 -7.46
C PHE A 111 -17.33 8.81 -7.56
N LEU A 112 -16.50 8.12 -8.31
CA LEU A 112 -16.49 6.67 -8.37
C LEU A 112 -15.83 6.05 -7.14
N ALA A 113 -14.87 6.77 -6.56
CA ALA A 113 -14.27 6.38 -5.30
C ALA A 113 -13.88 7.60 -4.47
N VAL A 114 -13.97 7.42 -3.16
CA VAL A 114 -13.39 8.29 -2.15
C VAL A 114 -12.30 7.50 -1.41
N HIS A 115 -11.05 7.93 -1.53
CA HIS A 115 -9.95 7.44 -0.72
C HIS A 115 -9.78 8.35 0.50
N ALA A 116 -9.88 7.81 1.69
CA ALA A 116 -9.76 8.56 2.93
C ALA A 116 -8.60 8.05 3.77
N ASN A 117 -7.70 8.95 4.16
CA ASN A 117 -6.56 8.65 5.02
C ASN A 117 -6.57 9.54 6.27
N PRO A 118 -7.56 9.38 7.17
CA PRO A 118 -7.71 10.25 8.34
C PRO A 118 -6.51 10.13 9.28
N PRO A 119 -6.00 11.26 9.81
CA PRO A 119 -5.05 11.28 10.92
C PRO A 119 -5.80 11.00 12.23
N TRP A 120 -5.97 9.71 12.54
CA TRP A 120 -6.79 9.27 13.67
C TRP A 120 -6.27 9.78 15.03
N ALA A 121 -7.19 10.17 15.89
CA ALA A 121 -6.93 10.53 17.28
C ALA A 121 -6.73 9.27 18.12
N ILE A 122 -5.53 8.69 18.07
CA ILE A 122 -5.16 7.50 18.82
C ILE A 122 -3.88 7.79 19.59
N ASP A 123 -3.91 7.64 20.91
CA ASP A 123 -2.80 8.02 21.79
C ASP A 123 -1.51 7.26 21.50
N ASP A 124 -1.64 5.96 21.18
CA ASP A 124 -0.51 5.07 20.87
C ASP A 124 -0.17 5.02 19.37
N SER A 125 -0.75 5.89 18.55
CA SER A 125 -0.43 5.92 17.12
C SER A 125 0.81 6.78 16.87
N PRO A 126 1.75 6.31 16.04
CA PRO A 126 2.88 7.14 15.60
C PRO A 126 2.42 8.34 14.76
N ASP A 127 1.26 8.24 14.12
CA ASP A 127 0.62 9.35 13.38
C ASP A 127 -0.41 10.02 14.29
N LYS A 128 0.06 10.70 15.32
CA LYS A 128 -0.81 11.38 16.28
C LYS A 128 -1.67 12.42 15.57
N GLY A 129 -2.94 12.08 15.36
CA GLY A 129 -3.91 12.92 14.69
C GLY A 129 -5.00 13.43 15.64
N SER A 130 -5.97 14.14 15.07
CA SER A 130 -7.09 14.72 15.80
C SER A 130 -8.46 14.29 15.30
N VAL A 131 -8.49 13.38 14.30
CA VAL A 131 -9.74 12.94 13.67
C VAL A 131 -10.32 11.76 14.44
N THR A 132 -11.57 11.89 14.86
CA THR A 132 -12.33 10.83 15.53
C THR A 132 -13.30 10.16 14.54
N VAL A 133 -13.86 9.02 14.93
CA VAL A 133 -14.86 8.31 14.11
C VAL A 133 -16.12 9.16 13.92
N GLU A 134 -16.55 9.91 14.95
CA GLU A 134 -17.69 10.81 14.88
C GLU A 134 -17.48 11.93 13.87
N THR A 135 -16.23 12.39 13.71
CA THR A 135 -15.88 13.36 12.67
C THR A 135 -16.02 12.77 11.29
N VAL A 136 -15.50 11.56 11.08
CA VAL A 136 -15.59 10.86 9.79
C VAL A 136 -17.04 10.49 9.47
N ALA A 137 -17.85 10.11 10.45
CA ALA A 137 -19.28 9.79 10.28
C ALA A 137 -20.10 10.98 9.75
N LYS A 138 -19.68 12.23 10.02
CA LYS A 138 -20.32 13.44 9.50
C LYS A 138 -20.04 13.71 8.02
N ILE A 139 -19.02 13.10 7.46
CA ILE A 139 -18.71 13.26 6.03
C ILE A 139 -19.80 12.56 5.22
N PRO A 140 -20.46 13.26 4.29
CA PRO A 140 -21.58 12.70 3.54
C PRO A 140 -21.10 11.80 2.39
N PHE A 141 -20.44 10.67 2.69
CA PHE A 141 -19.93 9.74 1.67
C PHE A 141 -21.01 9.29 0.70
N HIS A 142 -22.24 9.12 1.17
CA HIS A 142 -23.38 8.74 0.35
C HIS A 142 -23.77 9.78 -0.69
N LYS A 143 -23.41 11.06 -0.49
CA LYS A 143 -23.59 12.13 -1.48
C LYS A 143 -22.37 12.25 -2.40
N LEU A 144 -21.17 12.10 -1.85
CA LEU A 144 -19.92 12.17 -2.60
C LEU A 144 -19.80 11.03 -3.62
N ALA A 145 -20.07 9.79 -3.19
CA ALA A 145 -19.98 8.60 -4.02
C ALA A 145 -21.31 7.81 -3.98
N PRO A 146 -22.39 8.32 -4.61
CA PRO A 146 -23.72 7.74 -4.47
C PRO A 146 -23.84 6.30 -4.98
N TYR A 147 -22.98 5.89 -5.91
CA TYR A 147 -22.93 4.55 -6.49
C TYR A 147 -21.56 3.90 -6.40
N GLY A 148 -20.59 4.61 -5.83
CA GLY A 148 -19.18 4.27 -5.85
C GLY A 148 -18.68 3.49 -4.63
N PHE A 149 -17.39 3.67 -4.40
CA PHE A 149 -16.62 3.03 -3.34
C PHE A 149 -16.06 4.03 -2.34
N VAL A 150 -15.81 3.57 -1.12
CA VAL A 150 -14.99 4.28 -0.14
C VAL A 150 -13.85 3.36 0.29
N PHE A 151 -12.63 3.84 0.11
CA PHE A 151 -11.39 3.19 0.57
C PHE A 151 -10.87 3.98 1.75
N MET A 152 -10.87 3.40 2.93
CA MET A 152 -10.53 4.12 4.15
C MET A 152 -9.44 3.42 4.94
N TRP A 153 -8.34 4.13 5.19
CA TRP A 153 -7.32 3.65 6.11
C TRP A 153 -7.83 3.74 7.53
N VAL A 154 -7.83 2.60 8.23
CA VAL A 154 -8.39 2.49 9.56
C VAL A 154 -7.38 1.85 10.50
N GLU A 155 -7.26 2.39 11.70
CA GLU A 155 -6.50 1.76 12.77
C GLU A 155 -7.39 0.72 13.49
N LYS A 156 -6.76 -0.33 14.02
CA LYS A 156 -7.47 -1.48 14.61
C LYS A 156 -8.48 -1.12 15.70
N GLU A 157 -8.24 -0.01 16.42
CA GLU A 157 -9.11 0.49 17.47
C GLU A 157 -10.44 1.02 16.95
N ASN A 158 -10.45 1.50 15.71
CA ASN A 158 -11.61 2.16 15.08
C ASN A 158 -12.36 1.24 14.09
N LEU A 159 -11.89 0.00 13.86
CA LEU A 159 -12.46 -0.88 12.83
C LEU A 159 -13.98 -1.06 12.94
N SER A 160 -14.46 -1.42 14.12
CA SER A 160 -15.91 -1.65 14.33
C SER A 160 -16.71 -0.36 14.13
N ALA A 161 -16.31 0.72 14.82
CA ALA A 161 -17.03 1.98 14.77
C ALA A 161 -17.05 2.60 13.37
N VAL A 162 -15.99 2.44 12.58
CA VAL A 162 -15.96 2.88 11.17
C VAL A 162 -16.92 2.03 10.33
N CYS A 163 -16.95 0.71 10.53
CA CYS A 163 -17.92 -0.15 9.81
C CYS A 163 -19.36 0.26 10.12
N ASP A 164 -19.68 0.54 11.37
CA ASP A 164 -21.02 0.98 11.78
C ASP A 164 -21.37 2.32 11.13
N ALA A 165 -20.47 3.31 11.19
CA ALA A 165 -20.68 4.62 10.57
C ALA A 165 -20.88 4.54 9.04
N MET A 166 -20.21 3.61 8.38
CA MET A 166 -20.37 3.41 6.93
C MET A 166 -21.69 2.67 6.61
N MET A 167 -22.10 1.71 7.43
CA MET A 167 -23.40 1.03 7.28
C MET A 167 -24.56 1.99 7.47
N ASP A 168 -24.48 2.94 8.39
CA ASP A 168 -25.49 3.98 8.59
C ASP A 168 -25.68 4.85 7.34
N GLN A 169 -24.62 5.02 6.55
CA GLN A 169 -24.68 5.70 5.26
C GLN A 169 -25.02 4.74 4.09
N ASN A 170 -25.44 3.52 4.35
CA ASN A 170 -25.76 2.47 3.37
C ASN A 170 -24.57 2.05 2.49
N PHE A 171 -23.40 1.97 3.07
CA PHE A 171 -22.26 1.29 2.49
C PHE A 171 -22.07 -0.07 3.15
N VAL A 172 -21.61 -1.05 2.38
CA VAL A 172 -21.33 -2.42 2.86
C VAL A 172 -19.83 -2.64 2.77
N TYR A 173 -19.26 -3.19 3.82
CA TYR A 173 -17.89 -3.68 3.75
C TYR A 173 -17.80 -4.82 2.73
N VAL A 174 -16.84 -4.76 1.84
CA VAL A 174 -16.65 -5.76 0.78
C VAL A 174 -15.28 -6.43 0.82
N GLU A 175 -14.22 -5.69 1.15
CA GLU A 175 -12.86 -6.21 1.15
C GLU A 175 -11.93 -5.29 1.95
N ASN A 176 -10.68 -5.71 2.16
CA ASN A 176 -9.64 -4.85 2.71
C ASN A 176 -8.28 -5.12 2.06
N MET A 177 -7.40 -4.14 2.18
CA MET A 177 -6.00 -4.26 1.83
C MET A 177 -5.14 -3.98 3.06
N THR A 178 -4.11 -4.78 3.28
CA THR A 178 -3.16 -4.61 4.38
C THR A 178 -1.81 -4.17 3.85
N TRP A 179 -1.32 -3.04 4.35
CA TRP A 179 0.04 -2.57 4.07
C TRP A 179 0.95 -2.93 5.25
N VAL A 180 1.82 -3.90 5.04
CA VAL A 180 2.90 -4.24 5.96
C VAL A 180 4.05 -3.26 5.74
N GLN A 181 4.38 -2.51 6.77
CA GLN A 181 5.40 -1.46 6.72
C GLN A 181 6.79 -2.07 6.88
N MET A 182 7.66 -1.79 5.92
CA MET A 182 9.02 -2.32 5.91
C MET A 182 10.05 -1.24 6.21
N THR A 183 11.18 -1.64 6.76
CA THR A 183 12.37 -0.79 6.86
C THR A 183 13.17 -0.88 5.56
N PRO A 184 14.09 0.05 5.28
CA PRO A 184 15.00 -0.05 4.14
C PRO A 184 15.85 -1.34 4.13
N ASN A 185 16.06 -1.96 5.30
CA ASN A 185 16.81 -3.21 5.46
C ASN A 185 15.94 -4.46 5.26
N ASN A 186 14.76 -4.32 4.67
CA ASN A 186 13.84 -5.42 4.36
C ASN A 186 13.34 -6.18 5.60
N THR A 187 13.27 -5.52 6.73
CA THR A 187 12.68 -6.04 7.95
C THR A 187 11.35 -5.33 8.23
N VAL A 188 10.44 -5.98 8.95
CA VAL A 188 9.16 -5.37 9.30
C VAL A 188 9.39 -4.19 10.23
N ALA A 189 8.98 -3.01 9.80
CA ALA A 189 8.93 -1.82 10.63
C ALA A 189 7.81 -1.97 11.68
N GLY A 190 7.96 -1.32 12.81
CA GLY A 190 6.91 -1.37 13.82
C GLY A 190 7.09 -0.29 14.88
N ALA A 191 6.02 0.41 15.18
CA ALA A 191 5.94 1.31 16.32
C ALA A 191 5.48 0.58 17.58
N ALA A 192 5.88 1.08 18.74
CA ALA A 192 5.40 0.55 20.01
C ALA A 192 3.87 0.68 20.10
N ALA A 193 3.23 -0.33 20.67
CA ALA A 193 1.84 -0.31 21.04
C ALA A 193 1.65 -1.09 22.34
N ARG A 194 0.43 -1.14 22.86
CA ARG A 194 0.16 -1.64 24.21
C ARG A 194 0.67 -3.06 24.48
N TYR A 195 0.45 -3.98 23.54
CA TYR A 195 0.84 -5.40 23.69
C TYR A 195 1.72 -5.90 22.54
N LEU A 196 1.44 -5.46 21.33
CA LEU A 196 2.15 -5.85 20.12
C LEU A 196 2.63 -4.63 19.37
N ARG A 197 3.73 -4.74 18.61
CA ARG A 197 4.19 -3.66 17.74
C ARG A 197 3.21 -3.45 16.58
N ARG A 198 2.88 -2.20 16.27
CA ARG A 198 2.13 -1.84 15.06
C ARG A 198 3.08 -1.95 13.86
N SER A 199 2.83 -2.90 12.99
CA SER A 199 3.67 -3.17 11.83
C SER A 199 2.92 -3.07 10.50
N HIS A 200 1.63 -2.84 10.55
CA HIS A 200 0.78 -2.73 9.36
C HIS A 200 -0.33 -1.71 9.55
N ARG A 201 -0.90 -1.30 8.44
CA ARG A 201 -2.16 -0.54 8.37
C ARG A 201 -3.15 -1.30 7.50
N THR A 202 -4.42 -1.15 7.81
CA THR A 202 -5.50 -1.78 7.05
C THR A 202 -6.34 -0.69 6.36
N MET A 203 -6.56 -0.85 5.07
CA MET A 203 -7.49 -0.05 4.30
C MET A 203 -8.75 -0.87 4.09
N LEU A 204 -9.87 -0.42 4.63
CA LEU A 204 -11.17 -1.04 4.42
C LEU A 204 -11.77 -0.55 3.10
N MET A 205 -12.39 -1.44 2.37
CA MET A 205 -13.12 -1.13 1.15
C MET A 205 -14.61 -1.30 1.39
N PHE A 206 -15.34 -0.24 1.15
CA PHE A 206 -16.79 -0.20 1.24
C PHE A 206 -17.39 0.09 -0.13
N ARG A 207 -18.49 -0.55 -0.43
CA ARG A 207 -19.27 -0.32 -1.65
C ARG A 207 -20.67 0.14 -1.28
N ARG A 208 -21.25 1.00 -2.09
CA ARG A 208 -22.67 1.34 -1.95
C ARG A 208 -23.53 0.06 -1.96
N ASP A 209 -24.49 -0.08 -1.06
CA ASP A 209 -25.31 -1.29 -0.97
C ASP A 209 -26.14 -1.47 -2.25
N VAL A 210 -25.70 -2.38 -3.09
CA VAL A 210 -26.30 -2.67 -4.40
C VAL A 210 -27.74 -3.26 -4.30
N ARG A 211 -28.16 -3.69 -3.11
CA ARG A 211 -29.51 -4.17 -2.87
C ARG A 211 -30.49 -3.01 -2.71
N LYS A 212 -30.03 -1.92 -2.13
CA LYS A 212 -30.80 -0.69 -1.93
C LYS A 212 -30.62 0.30 -3.09
N TYR A 213 -29.48 0.25 -3.76
CA TYR A 213 -29.08 1.14 -4.87
C TYR A 213 -28.61 0.30 -6.06
N PRO A 214 -29.56 -0.23 -6.87
CA PRO A 214 -29.25 -1.11 -8.00
C PRO A 214 -28.29 -0.51 -9.01
N GLU A 215 -28.31 0.81 -9.18
CA GLU A 215 -27.46 1.57 -10.10
C GLU A 215 -25.96 1.41 -9.75
N ALA A 216 -25.65 1.12 -8.50
CA ALA A 216 -24.28 0.82 -8.10
C ALA A 216 -23.72 -0.47 -8.74
N LYS A 217 -24.56 -1.32 -9.34
CA LYS A 217 -24.13 -2.49 -10.12
C LYS A 217 -23.56 -2.10 -11.48
N GLU A 218 -23.99 -0.97 -12.01
CA GLU A 218 -23.61 -0.49 -13.36
C GLU A 218 -22.18 0.04 -13.39
N VAL A 219 -21.59 0.34 -12.21
CA VAL A 219 -20.18 0.74 -12.13
C VAL A 219 -19.31 -0.40 -12.64
N GLU A 220 -18.60 -0.15 -13.74
CA GLU A 220 -17.69 -1.13 -14.33
C GLU A 220 -16.54 -1.41 -13.39
N LEU A 221 -16.35 -2.68 -13.06
CA LEU A 221 -15.27 -3.15 -12.21
C LEU A 221 -14.32 -4.04 -13.00
N ARG A 222 -13.03 -3.78 -12.85
CA ARG A 222 -12.02 -4.67 -13.39
C ARG A 222 -11.39 -5.48 -12.26
N HIS A 223 -11.68 -6.76 -12.23
CA HIS A 223 -11.10 -7.66 -11.24
C HIS A 223 -9.57 -7.67 -11.34
N GLN A 224 -8.92 -7.57 -10.19
CA GLN A 224 -7.48 -7.57 -10.09
C GLN A 224 -6.95 -8.94 -9.65
N ARG A 225 -5.71 -9.20 -10.04
CA ARG A 225 -4.92 -10.30 -9.52
C ARG A 225 -3.91 -9.82 -8.47
N THR A 226 -4.06 -8.60 -8.00
CA THR A 226 -3.20 -8.00 -6.98
C THR A 226 -3.54 -8.64 -5.63
N ALA A 227 -2.52 -8.97 -4.85
CA ALA A 227 -2.73 -9.48 -3.50
C ALA A 227 -3.33 -8.39 -2.60
N ASP A 228 -4.14 -8.80 -1.65
CA ASP A 228 -4.72 -7.96 -0.60
C ASP A 228 -3.71 -7.50 0.46
N VAL A 229 -2.50 -8.02 0.39
CA VAL A 229 -1.36 -7.62 1.23
C VAL A 229 -0.27 -7.02 0.39
N THR A 230 0.24 -5.89 0.84
CA THR A 230 1.38 -5.23 0.25
C THR A 230 2.49 -5.01 1.26
N LEU A 231 3.74 -5.20 0.82
CA LEU A 231 4.93 -4.89 1.59
C LEU A 231 5.64 -3.71 0.91
N ASP A 232 5.78 -2.60 1.63
CA ASP A 232 6.48 -1.44 1.09
C ASP A 232 7.25 -0.73 2.18
N VAL A 233 8.33 -0.05 1.79
CA VAL A 233 9.18 0.70 2.72
C VAL A 233 8.39 1.88 3.26
N LEU A 234 8.41 2.00 4.59
CA LEU A 234 7.80 3.13 5.28
C LEU A 234 8.52 4.43 4.90
N GLN A 235 7.79 5.31 4.26
CA GLN A 235 8.23 6.67 3.94
C GLN A 235 7.40 7.67 4.74
N THR A 236 8.02 8.76 5.15
CA THR A 236 7.36 9.85 5.84
C THR A 236 7.45 11.11 4.99
N SER A 237 6.33 11.78 4.82
CA SER A 237 6.25 13.04 4.09
C SER A 237 6.87 14.20 4.86
N SER A 238 7.01 15.35 4.21
CA SER A 238 7.44 16.60 4.86
C SER A 238 6.51 17.07 5.98
N THR A 239 5.25 16.61 5.96
CA THR A 239 4.26 16.89 7.03
C THR A 239 4.37 15.93 8.21
N GLY A 240 5.26 14.94 8.14
CA GLY A 240 5.41 13.91 9.17
C GLY A 240 4.45 12.73 9.03
N ARG A 241 3.60 12.72 8.00
CA ARG A 241 2.64 11.65 7.75
C ARG A 241 3.24 10.52 6.94
N ARG A 242 2.73 9.32 7.10
CA ARG A 242 3.15 8.16 6.32
C ARG A 242 2.61 8.26 4.89
N VAL A 243 3.52 8.15 3.94
CA VAL A 243 3.18 8.17 2.51
C VAL A 243 2.57 6.84 2.11
N VAL A 244 1.37 6.89 1.57
CA VAL A 244 0.67 5.70 1.06
C VAL A 244 1.40 5.16 -0.18
N PRO A 245 1.67 3.84 -0.26
CA PRO A 245 2.36 3.23 -1.39
C PRO A 245 1.64 3.48 -2.73
N GLN A 246 2.41 3.75 -3.77
CA GLN A 246 1.86 4.09 -5.10
C GLN A 246 1.00 2.97 -5.71
N HIS A 247 1.33 1.71 -5.43
CA HIS A 247 0.56 0.60 -5.97
C HIS A 247 -0.86 0.50 -5.39
N VAL A 248 -1.13 1.08 -4.19
CA VAL A 248 -2.49 1.19 -3.63
C VAL A 248 -3.36 2.06 -4.54
N TYR A 249 -2.84 3.20 -4.98
CA TYR A 249 -3.55 4.06 -5.93
C TYR A 249 -3.78 3.37 -7.28
N LYS A 250 -2.74 2.69 -7.80
CA LYS A 250 -2.88 1.90 -9.03
C LYS A 250 -3.91 0.78 -8.90
N ALA A 251 -4.04 0.17 -7.72
CA ALA A 251 -5.06 -0.82 -7.46
C ALA A 251 -6.47 -0.22 -7.58
N MET A 252 -6.72 0.93 -6.95
CA MET A 252 -8.00 1.64 -7.07
C MET A 252 -8.29 2.08 -8.51
N GLU A 253 -7.30 2.64 -9.19
CA GLU A 253 -7.39 3.10 -10.59
C GLU A 253 -7.68 1.94 -11.55
N THR A 254 -7.05 0.77 -11.32
CA THR A 254 -7.29 -0.41 -12.15
C THR A 254 -8.67 -1.01 -11.87
N LEU A 255 -9.12 -0.98 -10.63
CA LEU A 255 -10.45 -1.48 -10.25
C LEU A 255 -11.57 -0.68 -10.93
N LEU A 256 -11.37 0.63 -11.10
CA LEU A 256 -12.37 1.59 -11.56
C LEU A 256 -11.98 2.23 -12.90
N PRO A 257 -12.00 1.48 -14.03
CA PRO A 257 -11.54 1.97 -15.32
C PRO A 257 -12.37 3.15 -15.84
N GLU A 258 -13.61 3.29 -15.40
CA GLU A 258 -14.47 4.40 -15.78
C GLU A 258 -13.95 5.76 -15.30
N ALA A 259 -13.12 5.80 -14.26
CA ALA A 259 -12.55 7.05 -13.75
C ALA A 259 -11.72 7.79 -14.81
N TYR A 260 -11.23 7.07 -15.82
CA TYR A 260 -10.36 7.58 -16.88
C TYR A 260 -11.00 7.59 -18.27
N LYS A 261 -12.30 7.29 -18.39
CA LYS A 261 -13.00 7.40 -19.67
C LYS A 261 -13.08 8.87 -20.12
N ALA A 262 -13.00 9.10 -21.42
CA ALA A 262 -13.08 10.44 -22.01
C ALA A 262 -14.34 11.20 -21.52
N GLY A 263 -14.16 12.44 -21.11
CA GLY A 263 -15.23 13.28 -20.57
C GLY A 263 -15.39 13.23 -19.03
N TYR A 264 -14.73 12.30 -18.36
CA TYR A 264 -14.73 12.22 -16.89
C TYR A 264 -13.42 12.75 -16.33
N LYS A 265 -13.46 13.90 -15.68
CA LYS A 265 -12.32 14.50 -14.98
C LYS A 265 -12.56 14.40 -13.48
N GLY A 266 -11.51 14.14 -12.71
CA GLY A 266 -11.53 14.24 -11.25
C GLY A 266 -12.53 13.31 -10.55
N ARG A 267 -12.83 12.15 -11.10
CA ARG A 267 -13.84 11.22 -10.52
C ARG A 267 -13.35 10.39 -9.34
N LEU A 268 -12.09 10.54 -8.96
CA LEU A 268 -11.51 9.94 -7.77
C LEU A 268 -11.22 11.06 -6.78
N LEU A 269 -11.71 10.94 -5.55
CA LEU A 269 -11.51 11.91 -4.48
C LEU A 269 -10.56 11.35 -3.44
N GLU A 270 -9.57 12.13 -3.02
CA GLU A 270 -8.72 11.81 -1.87
C GLU A 270 -8.92 12.83 -0.75
N LEU A 271 -9.35 12.36 0.41
CA LEU A 271 -9.48 13.16 1.63
C LEU A 271 -8.26 12.95 2.53
N TRP A 272 -7.80 14.02 3.14
CA TRP A 272 -6.56 14.08 3.91
C TRP A 272 -5.33 13.73 3.07
N SER A 273 -5.32 14.22 1.82
CA SER A 273 -4.14 14.11 0.96
C SER A 273 -2.95 14.90 1.53
N GLU A 274 -1.74 14.55 1.08
CA GLU A 274 -0.58 15.41 1.33
C GLU A 274 -0.68 16.68 0.48
N PRO A 275 -0.26 17.84 1.02
CA PRO A 275 -0.18 19.05 0.23
C PRO A 275 1.01 18.99 -0.73
N GLY A 276 0.91 19.73 -1.83
CA GLY A 276 2.02 19.91 -2.78
C GLY A 276 2.00 18.99 -3.99
N ALA A 277 3.01 19.14 -4.84
CA ALA A 277 3.09 18.49 -6.14
C ALA A 277 3.22 16.96 -6.06
N GLU A 278 3.87 16.43 -5.04
CA GLU A 278 4.12 15.00 -4.90
C GLU A 278 2.83 14.16 -4.79
N ALA A 279 1.79 14.74 -4.19
CA ALA A 279 0.50 14.08 -4.05
C ALA A 279 -0.33 14.08 -5.34
N ARG A 280 -0.03 14.98 -6.29
CA ARG A 280 -0.85 15.19 -7.49
C ARG A 280 -0.86 13.97 -8.40
N ARG A 281 -2.07 13.61 -8.87
CA ARG A 281 -2.34 12.49 -9.78
C ARG A 281 -3.40 12.88 -10.79
N SER A 282 -3.21 12.46 -12.03
CA SER A 282 -4.22 12.61 -13.07
C SER A 282 -5.53 11.91 -12.67
N GLY A 283 -6.66 12.57 -12.92
CA GLY A 283 -7.99 12.04 -12.62
C GLY A 283 -8.41 12.10 -11.14
N TRP A 284 -7.62 12.74 -10.27
CA TRP A 284 -7.91 12.86 -8.86
C TRP A 284 -8.24 14.29 -8.43
N THR A 285 -9.25 14.42 -7.59
CA THR A 285 -9.48 15.61 -6.76
C THR A 285 -8.90 15.35 -5.38
N LEU A 286 -7.98 16.20 -4.94
CA LEU A 286 -7.24 16.04 -3.70
C LEU A 286 -7.68 17.10 -2.68
N VAL A 287 -7.97 16.68 -1.47
CA VAL A 287 -8.29 17.59 -0.36
C VAL A 287 -7.27 17.39 0.74
N ALA A 288 -6.39 18.36 0.90
CA ALA A 288 -5.45 18.42 2.01
C ALA A 288 -6.10 19.09 3.23
N ASP A 289 -5.85 18.52 4.40
CA ASP A 289 -6.33 19.11 5.65
C ASP A 289 -5.48 20.32 6.03
N GLY A 290 -6.12 21.44 6.30
CA GLY A 290 -5.43 22.66 6.66
C GLY A 290 -6.39 23.85 6.85
N LYS A 291 -5.89 24.87 7.52
CA LYS A 291 -6.59 26.15 7.54
C LYS A 291 -6.47 26.79 6.17
N ASP A 292 -7.59 27.09 5.54
CA ASP A 292 -7.59 27.93 4.35
C ASP A 292 -6.86 29.24 4.67
N LYS A 293 -5.63 29.35 4.17
CA LYS A 293 -4.94 30.64 4.16
C LYS A 293 -5.58 31.44 3.05
N GLY A 294 -6.75 31.99 3.36
CA GLY A 294 -7.47 32.85 2.42
C GLY A 294 -6.48 33.71 1.64
N LYS A 295 -6.62 33.71 0.32
CA LYS A 295 -5.81 34.54 -0.57
C LYS A 295 -5.82 35.96 -0.01
N LYS A 296 -4.66 36.37 0.55
CA LYS A 296 -4.41 37.80 0.85
C LYS A 296 -4.16 38.53 -0.44
#